data_57e85708880a75b7e1a52cbf669e1a4b
#
_entry.id   57e85708880a75b7e1a52cbf669e1a4b
#
_cell.length_a   1.000
_cell.length_b   1.000
_cell.length_c   1.000
_cell.angle_alpha   90.00
_cell.angle_beta   90.00
_cell.angle_gamma   90.00
#
_symmetry.space_group_name_H-M   'P 1'
#
loop_
_entity.id
_entity.type
_entity.pdbx_description
1 polymer ?
#
loop_
_entity_poly.entity_id
_entity_poly.type
_entity_poly.pdbx_seq_one_letter_code
_entity_poly.pdbx_strand_id
1 'polypeptide(L)'
;MEDPKQRLTTSVSTGELERRWKAAREVMKEQKIDYLLMRNDEEFIGGYTRWFMDIPARHSYPGTVIFAFHEEMSLISVGPLPPGEPAPPAWAVQGVKRRLSAPYFPTAHYTSTYDAELAVSVLKEKKGAVIGLVGPSFIPMNFYQYLVDHLPGAKFVDMTDRIDQIKAVKSEEELELIRKTALMQDVAVQHVKKTLKPGMRDFDVYGEANYSVNKQGSERGLVLVGSSPKGTPSPFLYRHFQNRMIREGDQVSMLIEVNGPGGFYVEIARIFSLGKPSQELVDAFAYSVEAQKHTLSLMRPGADPREILKANNAFLQKKGYRPELRLYAHGQGYDLIERPFFLAGETMSIKAGMNLTVHPAASNDKVWATVCDNYIMTNSGPGECLHKTPKEIIVVS
;
A
#
# COMPACT_ATOMS: atom_id res chain seq x y z
N MET A 1 -25.37 -16.01 -16.20
CA MET A 1 -24.24 -16.49 -15.39
C MET A 1 -23.18 -15.40 -15.47
N GLU A 2 -22.70 -14.94 -14.34
CA GLU A 2 -21.59 -14.01 -14.31
C GLU A 2 -20.34 -14.68 -14.92
N ASP A 3 -19.52 -13.91 -15.60
CA ASP A 3 -18.27 -14.43 -16.18
C ASP A 3 -17.38 -14.94 -15.03
N PRO A 4 -17.00 -16.24 -15.02
CA PRO A 4 -16.17 -16.80 -13.95
C PRO A 4 -14.77 -16.16 -13.86
N LYS A 5 -14.38 -15.36 -14.87
CA LYS A 5 -13.17 -14.54 -14.82
C LYS A 5 -13.32 -13.27 -14.01
N GLN A 6 -14.55 -12.80 -13.77
CA GLN A 6 -14.76 -11.66 -12.90
C GLN A 6 -14.43 -12.04 -11.47
N ARG A 7 -13.58 -11.22 -10.85
CA ARG A 7 -13.29 -11.28 -9.43
C ARG A 7 -14.12 -10.22 -8.71
N LEU A 8 -14.29 -10.36 -7.41
CA LEU A 8 -14.94 -9.35 -6.59
C LEU A 8 -14.27 -7.98 -6.79
N THR A 9 -12.93 -7.97 -6.84
CA THR A 9 -12.14 -6.82 -7.26
C THR A 9 -11.72 -6.97 -8.72
N THR A 10 -11.70 -5.87 -9.47
CA THR A 10 -11.29 -5.86 -10.87
C THR A 10 -9.83 -6.30 -11.02
N SER A 11 -9.57 -7.19 -11.97
CA SER A 11 -8.20 -7.57 -12.35
C SER A 11 -7.58 -6.51 -13.28
N VAL A 12 -6.26 -6.42 -13.29
CA VAL A 12 -5.55 -5.69 -14.34
C VAL A 12 -5.58 -6.47 -15.64
N SER A 13 -5.53 -5.78 -16.78
CA SER A 13 -5.55 -6.41 -18.09
C SER A 13 -4.26 -7.17 -18.40
N THR A 14 -4.33 -8.11 -19.35
CA THR A 14 -3.14 -8.78 -19.90
C THR A 14 -2.16 -7.76 -20.47
N GLY A 15 -2.66 -6.74 -21.19
CA GLY A 15 -1.82 -5.68 -21.77
C GLY A 15 -1.06 -4.88 -20.71
N GLU A 16 -1.67 -4.64 -19.56
CA GLU A 16 -0.98 -3.97 -18.45
C GLU A 16 0.12 -4.87 -17.85
N LEU A 17 -0.13 -6.16 -17.67
CA LEU A 17 0.90 -7.10 -17.19
C LEU A 17 2.07 -7.20 -18.19
N GLU A 18 1.79 -7.29 -19.49
CA GLU A 18 2.81 -7.30 -20.53
C GLU A 18 3.65 -6.03 -20.54
N ARG A 19 3.03 -4.85 -20.33
CA ARG A 19 3.74 -3.57 -20.19
C ARG A 19 4.73 -3.63 -19.02
N ARG A 20 4.30 -4.13 -17.86
CA ARG A 20 5.13 -4.29 -16.67
C ARG A 20 6.29 -5.24 -16.90
N TRP A 21 6.01 -6.41 -17.48
CA TRP A 21 7.05 -7.40 -17.79
C TRP A 21 8.07 -6.87 -18.80
N LYS A 22 7.63 -6.12 -19.80
CA LYS A 22 8.53 -5.46 -20.74
C LYS A 22 9.46 -4.48 -20.03
N ALA A 23 8.92 -3.59 -19.21
CA ALA A 23 9.70 -2.62 -18.46
C ALA A 23 10.70 -3.31 -17.49
N ALA A 24 10.27 -4.37 -16.80
CA ALA A 24 11.16 -5.16 -15.95
C ALA A 24 12.31 -5.79 -16.74
N ARG A 25 12.03 -6.37 -17.92
CA ARG A 25 13.06 -6.96 -18.79
C ARG A 25 14.04 -5.93 -19.35
N GLU A 26 13.61 -4.71 -19.62
CA GLU A 26 14.51 -3.61 -20.02
C GLU A 26 15.54 -3.32 -18.93
N VAL A 27 15.10 -3.20 -17.68
CA VAL A 27 15.98 -3.00 -16.53
C VAL A 27 16.88 -4.22 -16.28
N MET A 28 16.34 -5.44 -16.40
CA MET A 28 17.14 -6.67 -16.31
C MET A 28 18.25 -6.70 -17.35
N LYS A 29 17.96 -6.30 -18.60
CA LYS A 29 18.94 -6.21 -19.68
C LYS A 29 20.06 -5.23 -19.36
N GLU A 30 19.72 -4.03 -18.89
CA GLU A 30 20.68 -3.00 -18.50
C GLU A 30 21.63 -3.49 -17.39
N GLN A 31 21.09 -4.20 -16.39
CA GLN A 31 21.82 -4.69 -15.23
C GLN A 31 22.40 -6.10 -15.42
N LYS A 32 22.20 -6.73 -16.59
CA LYS A 32 22.64 -8.09 -16.93
C LYS A 32 22.10 -9.13 -15.93
N ILE A 33 20.83 -9.03 -15.58
CA ILE A 33 20.11 -9.92 -14.66
C ILE A 33 19.45 -11.05 -15.45
N ASP A 34 19.62 -12.27 -15.00
CA ASP A 34 19.03 -13.46 -15.63
C ASP A 34 17.65 -13.79 -15.08
N TYR A 35 17.48 -13.61 -13.75
CA TYR A 35 16.24 -13.84 -13.04
C TYR A 35 16.00 -12.73 -12.04
N LEU A 36 14.73 -12.31 -11.87
CA LEU A 36 14.30 -11.61 -10.67
C LEU A 36 13.63 -12.62 -9.75
N LEU A 37 13.95 -12.55 -8.47
CA LEU A 37 13.35 -13.36 -7.43
C LEU A 37 12.70 -12.45 -6.40
N MET A 38 11.42 -12.69 -6.15
CA MET A 38 10.65 -12.00 -5.13
C MET A 38 9.80 -13.01 -4.37
N ARG A 39 9.64 -12.78 -3.08
CA ARG A 39 8.81 -13.57 -2.19
C ARG A 39 7.95 -12.64 -1.35
N ASN A 40 6.71 -13.01 -1.11
CA ASN A 40 5.85 -12.22 -0.25
C ASN A 40 4.85 -13.12 0.49
N ASP A 41 4.66 -12.85 1.79
CA ASP A 41 3.65 -13.43 2.67
C ASP A 41 2.93 -12.35 3.50
N GLU A 42 3.08 -11.09 3.10
CA GLU A 42 2.46 -9.94 3.76
C GLU A 42 1.44 -9.28 2.82
N GLU A 43 0.26 -8.95 3.35
CA GLU A 43 -0.86 -8.44 2.57
C GLU A 43 -0.84 -6.92 2.37
N PHE A 44 -0.14 -6.18 3.24
CA PHE A 44 -0.14 -4.71 3.25
C PHE A 44 1.05 -4.09 2.53
N ILE A 45 2.17 -4.79 2.49
CA ILE A 45 3.43 -4.32 1.94
C ILE A 45 4.13 -5.43 1.15
N GLY A 46 5.11 -5.09 0.32
CA GLY A 46 5.82 -6.06 -0.50
C GLY A 46 5.03 -6.51 -1.73
N GLY A 47 4.17 -5.67 -2.26
CA GLY A 47 3.29 -5.96 -3.41
C GLY A 47 3.98 -6.29 -4.73
N TYR A 48 5.27 -6.64 -4.71
CA TYR A 48 6.02 -7.01 -5.90
C TYR A 48 5.44 -8.24 -6.59
N THR A 49 5.12 -9.31 -5.86
CA THR A 49 4.53 -10.52 -6.45
C THR A 49 3.22 -10.19 -7.17
N ARG A 50 2.37 -9.33 -6.57
CA ARG A 50 1.13 -8.89 -7.18
C ARG A 50 1.36 -8.02 -8.42
N TRP A 51 2.36 -7.16 -8.40
CA TRP A 51 2.70 -6.32 -9.55
C TRP A 51 3.10 -7.15 -10.78
N PHE A 52 3.76 -8.30 -10.56
CA PHE A 52 4.13 -9.21 -11.65
C PHE A 52 2.99 -10.13 -12.10
N MET A 53 2.05 -10.51 -11.24
CA MET A 53 1.12 -11.61 -11.49
C MET A 53 -0.36 -11.27 -11.26
N ASP A 54 -0.67 -10.12 -10.66
CA ASP A 54 -2.01 -9.75 -10.20
C ASP A 54 -2.67 -10.78 -9.24
N ILE A 55 -1.86 -11.56 -8.55
CA ILE A 55 -2.32 -12.46 -7.49
C ILE A 55 -2.03 -11.80 -6.15
N PRO A 56 -3.06 -11.54 -5.31
CA PRO A 56 -2.84 -10.94 -4.01
C PRO A 56 -1.94 -11.83 -3.13
N ALA A 57 -1.03 -11.21 -2.40
CA ALA A 57 -0.33 -11.88 -1.32
C ALA A 57 -1.34 -12.37 -0.28
N ARG A 58 -1.02 -13.45 0.40
CA ARG A 58 -1.83 -14.01 1.48
C ARG A 58 -1.00 -14.13 2.72
N HIS A 59 -1.48 -13.52 3.79
CA HIS A 59 -0.79 -13.58 5.08
C HIS A 59 -0.49 -15.03 5.51
N SER A 60 0.75 -15.28 5.90
CA SER A 60 1.26 -16.60 6.29
C SER A 60 1.27 -17.69 5.19
N TYR A 61 0.96 -17.33 3.94
CA TYR A 61 1.01 -18.26 2.80
C TYR A 61 1.95 -17.70 1.73
N PRO A 62 3.28 -17.85 1.90
CA PRO A 62 4.24 -17.25 1.02
C PRO A 62 4.07 -17.66 -0.43
N GLY A 63 4.20 -16.68 -1.32
CA GLY A 63 4.33 -16.89 -2.75
C GLY A 63 5.71 -16.41 -3.20
N THR A 64 6.42 -17.25 -3.96
CA THR A 64 7.70 -16.88 -4.56
C THR A 64 7.56 -16.85 -6.07
N VAL A 65 7.93 -15.73 -6.68
CA VAL A 65 7.96 -15.54 -8.12
C VAL A 65 9.41 -15.50 -8.59
N ILE A 66 9.72 -16.29 -9.60
CA ILE A 66 10.97 -16.23 -10.34
C ILE A 66 10.64 -15.76 -11.75
N PHE A 67 10.96 -14.50 -12.05
CA PHE A 67 10.72 -13.88 -13.34
C PHE A 67 11.98 -13.98 -14.19
N ALA A 68 11.93 -14.79 -15.25
CA ALA A 68 13.03 -15.03 -16.13
C ALA A 68 13.18 -13.97 -17.23
N PHE A 69 14.41 -13.67 -17.64
CA PHE A 69 14.65 -12.70 -18.70
C PHE A 69 14.10 -13.16 -20.07
N HIS A 70 14.23 -14.44 -20.40
CA HIS A 70 13.90 -14.98 -21.73
C HIS A 70 12.63 -15.83 -21.77
N GLU A 71 11.99 -16.12 -20.66
CA GLU A 71 10.82 -17.00 -20.60
C GLU A 71 9.76 -16.48 -19.62
N GLU A 72 8.66 -17.21 -19.57
CA GLU A 72 7.60 -16.97 -18.59
C GLU A 72 8.04 -17.29 -17.16
N MET A 73 7.32 -16.78 -16.19
CA MET A 73 7.61 -16.91 -14.77
C MET A 73 7.45 -18.34 -14.25
N SER A 74 8.14 -18.62 -13.15
CA SER A 74 7.81 -19.73 -12.26
C SER A 74 7.19 -19.19 -10.98
N LEU A 75 6.09 -19.82 -10.53
CA LEU A 75 5.41 -19.53 -9.29
C LEU A 75 5.58 -20.70 -8.32
N ILE A 76 6.07 -20.42 -7.12
CA ILE A 76 6.09 -21.36 -5.99
C ILE A 76 5.04 -20.88 -5.00
N SER A 77 4.05 -21.69 -4.71
CA SER A 77 3.00 -21.40 -3.73
C SER A 77 2.98 -22.47 -2.64
N VAL A 78 2.32 -22.15 -1.53
CA VAL A 78 2.16 -23.08 -0.40
C VAL A 78 0.83 -23.82 -0.53
N GLY A 79 0.84 -25.09 -0.22
CA GLY A 79 -0.31 -25.98 -0.19
C GLY A 79 -0.29 -27.00 -1.31
N PRO A 80 -0.98 -28.13 -1.13
CA PRO A 80 -1.00 -29.19 -2.13
C PRO A 80 -1.61 -28.69 -3.43
N LEU A 81 -1.02 -29.10 -4.55
CA LEU A 81 -1.71 -29.13 -5.82
C LEU A 81 -2.35 -30.51 -5.92
N PRO A 82 -3.66 -30.67 -5.74
CA PRO A 82 -4.29 -31.98 -5.79
C PRO A 82 -4.02 -32.65 -7.15
N PRO A 83 -3.63 -33.92 -7.17
CA PRO A 83 -3.48 -34.64 -8.43
C PRO A 83 -4.81 -34.63 -9.20
N GLY A 84 -4.76 -34.19 -10.44
CA GLY A 84 -5.92 -34.20 -11.33
C GLY A 84 -6.89 -33.02 -11.22
N GLU A 85 -6.68 -32.07 -10.28
CA GLU A 85 -7.39 -30.80 -10.37
C GLU A 85 -6.79 -29.91 -11.47
N PRO A 86 -7.64 -29.23 -12.26
CA PRO A 86 -7.12 -28.26 -13.21
C PRO A 86 -6.33 -27.19 -12.45
N ALA A 87 -5.16 -26.85 -12.96
CA ALA A 87 -4.47 -25.64 -12.54
C ALA A 87 -5.47 -24.48 -12.58
N PRO A 88 -5.36 -23.44 -11.72
CA PRO A 88 -6.17 -22.26 -11.88
C PRO A 88 -6.19 -21.86 -13.35
N PRO A 89 -7.34 -21.36 -13.85
CA PRO A 89 -7.48 -21.00 -15.25
C PRO A 89 -6.33 -20.06 -15.66
N ALA A 90 -5.89 -20.15 -16.90
CA ALA A 90 -4.79 -19.35 -17.43
C ALA A 90 -4.96 -17.84 -17.15
N TRP A 91 -6.20 -17.33 -17.15
CA TRP A 91 -6.50 -15.94 -16.84
C TRP A 91 -6.17 -15.55 -15.37
N ALA A 92 -6.13 -16.52 -14.47
CA ALA A 92 -5.79 -16.27 -13.05
C ALA A 92 -4.28 -16.34 -12.80
N VAL A 93 -3.51 -16.91 -13.74
CA VAL A 93 -2.06 -17.13 -13.59
C VAL A 93 -1.36 -16.78 -14.91
N GLN A 94 -1.56 -15.56 -15.37
CA GLN A 94 -0.97 -15.09 -16.62
C GLN A 94 0.56 -15.02 -16.54
N GLY A 95 1.24 -15.38 -17.63
CA GLY A 95 2.70 -15.33 -17.74
C GLY A 95 3.45 -16.36 -16.87
N VAL A 96 2.75 -17.37 -16.33
CA VAL A 96 3.33 -18.42 -15.49
C VAL A 96 3.43 -19.73 -16.25
N LYS A 97 4.66 -20.16 -16.54
CA LYS A 97 4.98 -21.44 -17.20
C LYS A 97 4.98 -22.61 -16.21
N ARG A 98 5.54 -22.39 -15.03
CA ARG A 98 5.70 -23.43 -14.01
C ARG A 98 4.99 -23.05 -12.73
N ARG A 99 4.25 -23.99 -12.18
CA ARG A 99 3.65 -23.90 -10.85
C ARG A 99 4.21 -24.99 -9.98
N LEU A 100 4.87 -24.59 -8.92
CA LEU A 100 5.50 -25.46 -7.95
C LEU A 100 4.79 -25.27 -6.60
N SER A 101 4.68 -26.35 -5.83
CA SER A 101 3.96 -26.33 -4.56
C SER A 101 4.86 -26.78 -3.43
N ALA A 102 5.08 -25.91 -2.47
CA ALA A 102 5.74 -26.22 -1.21
C ALA A 102 4.72 -26.83 -0.23
N PRO A 103 5.17 -27.70 0.69
CA PRO A 103 4.33 -28.21 1.77
C PRO A 103 3.67 -27.09 2.56
N TYR A 104 2.50 -27.38 3.08
CA TYR A 104 1.67 -26.45 3.83
C TYR A 104 2.16 -26.33 5.29
N PHE A 105 1.77 -25.23 5.95
CA PHE A 105 2.09 -24.88 7.33
C PHE A 105 3.56 -24.51 7.60
N PRO A 106 4.00 -23.30 7.21
CA PRO A 106 5.31 -22.76 7.60
C PRO A 106 5.51 -22.79 9.14
N THR A 107 4.44 -22.59 9.89
CA THR A 107 4.46 -22.57 11.36
C THR A 107 4.74 -23.94 12.00
N ALA A 108 4.59 -25.04 11.27
CA ALA A 108 4.98 -26.36 11.76
C ALA A 108 6.49 -26.59 11.68
N HIS A 109 7.17 -25.88 10.77
CA HIS A 109 8.60 -25.99 10.50
C HIS A 109 9.20 -24.64 10.16
N TYR A 110 9.40 -23.78 11.14
CA TYR A 110 9.97 -22.42 10.94
C TYR A 110 11.35 -22.41 10.25
N THR A 111 12.06 -23.52 10.29
CA THR A 111 13.38 -23.69 9.64
C THR A 111 13.30 -24.41 8.30
N SER A 112 12.10 -24.65 7.77
CA SER A 112 11.94 -25.34 6.50
C SER A 112 12.53 -24.53 5.32
N THR A 113 12.98 -25.25 4.30
CA THR A 113 13.58 -24.71 3.07
C THR A 113 12.82 -25.13 1.82
N TYR A 114 11.59 -25.64 1.98
CA TYR A 114 10.82 -26.24 0.88
C TYR A 114 10.64 -25.31 -0.33
N ASP A 115 10.33 -24.05 -0.09
CA ASP A 115 10.20 -23.04 -1.15
C ASP A 115 11.55 -22.67 -1.77
N ALA A 116 12.63 -22.65 -0.97
CA ALA A 116 13.99 -22.44 -1.45
C ALA A 116 14.50 -23.61 -2.29
N GLU A 117 14.20 -24.86 -1.91
CA GLU A 117 14.53 -26.08 -2.67
C GLU A 117 13.91 -26.03 -4.08
N LEU A 118 12.63 -25.63 -4.14
CA LEU A 118 11.93 -25.46 -5.41
C LEU A 118 12.51 -24.29 -6.22
N ALA A 119 12.89 -23.18 -5.57
CA ALA A 119 13.54 -22.06 -6.25
C ALA A 119 14.90 -22.49 -6.84
N VAL A 120 15.71 -23.22 -6.09
CA VAL A 120 16.97 -23.80 -6.61
C VAL A 120 16.72 -24.72 -7.80
N SER A 121 15.64 -25.52 -7.79
CA SER A 121 15.31 -26.41 -8.91
C SER A 121 15.11 -25.66 -10.24
N VAL A 122 14.62 -24.42 -10.18
CA VAL A 122 14.47 -23.54 -11.35
C VAL A 122 15.76 -22.80 -11.67
N LEU A 123 16.36 -22.16 -10.68
CA LEU A 123 17.48 -21.22 -10.88
C LEU A 123 18.79 -21.94 -11.33
N LYS A 124 18.97 -23.20 -10.94
CA LYS A 124 20.14 -24.02 -11.34
C LYS A 124 20.21 -24.34 -12.82
N GLU A 125 19.14 -24.12 -13.59
CA GLU A 125 19.12 -24.33 -15.04
C GLU A 125 20.12 -23.42 -15.75
N LYS A 126 20.45 -22.28 -15.17
CA LYS A 126 21.52 -21.40 -15.64
C LYS A 126 22.69 -21.39 -14.65
N LYS A 127 23.77 -22.07 -14.98
CA LYS A 127 24.99 -22.05 -14.18
C LYS A 127 25.58 -20.65 -14.11
N GLY A 128 25.91 -20.19 -12.88
CA GLY A 128 26.49 -18.87 -12.66
C GLY A 128 25.51 -17.70 -12.93
N ALA A 129 24.20 -17.95 -12.79
CA ALA A 129 23.17 -16.95 -13.00
C ALA A 129 23.38 -15.69 -12.15
N VAL A 130 23.00 -14.54 -12.69
CA VAL A 130 22.85 -13.29 -11.95
C VAL A 130 21.38 -13.14 -11.55
N ILE A 131 21.12 -13.19 -10.26
CA ILE A 131 19.77 -13.20 -9.68
C ILE A 131 19.52 -11.86 -9.00
N GLY A 132 18.57 -11.10 -9.50
CA GLY A 132 18.09 -9.87 -8.90
C GLY A 132 17.08 -10.18 -7.80
N LEU A 133 17.38 -9.78 -6.57
CA LEU A 133 16.45 -9.87 -5.45
C LEU A 133 15.56 -8.63 -5.44
N VAL A 134 14.25 -8.81 -5.32
CA VAL A 134 13.29 -7.71 -5.23
C VAL A 134 12.58 -7.80 -3.87
N GLY A 135 12.75 -6.77 -3.04
CA GLY A 135 12.26 -6.76 -1.66
C GLY A 135 12.95 -7.81 -0.78
N PRO A 136 14.30 -7.79 -0.63
CA PRO A 136 15.03 -8.82 0.11
C PRO A 136 14.63 -8.94 1.59
N SER A 137 14.03 -7.92 2.19
CA SER A 137 13.50 -7.99 3.56
C SER A 137 12.35 -8.98 3.73
N PHE A 138 11.68 -9.40 2.64
CA PHE A 138 10.65 -10.44 2.65
C PHE A 138 11.20 -11.84 2.38
N ILE A 139 12.51 -11.95 2.11
CA ILE A 139 13.17 -13.22 1.87
C ILE A 139 13.78 -13.70 3.19
N PRO A 140 13.26 -14.78 3.81
CA PRO A 140 13.79 -15.28 5.07
C PRO A 140 15.27 -15.68 4.95
N MET A 141 16.01 -15.54 6.02
CA MET A 141 17.44 -15.87 6.07
C MET A 141 17.72 -17.32 5.64
N ASN A 142 16.91 -18.29 6.11
CA ASN A 142 17.05 -19.69 5.74
C ASN A 142 16.81 -19.94 4.26
N PHE A 143 15.87 -19.22 3.65
CA PHE A 143 15.64 -19.27 2.20
C PHE A 143 16.87 -18.77 1.43
N TYR A 144 17.37 -17.58 1.78
CA TYR A 144 18.53 -16.99 1.13
C TYR A 144 19.79 -17.83 1.30
N GLN A 145 20.05 -18.30 2.52
CA GLN A 145 21.20 -19.18 2.79
C GLN A 145 21.15 -20.45 1.96
N TYR A 146 19.98 -21.06 1.83
CA TYR A 146 19.80 -22.25 1.00
C TYR A 146 20.14 -21.98 -0.48
N LEU A 147 19.74 -20.82 -1.01
CA LEU A 147 20.12 -20.44 -2.39
C LEU A 147 21.63 -20.32 -2.52
N VAL A 148 22.30 -19.66 -1.58
CA VAL A 148 23.76 -19.47 -1.62
C VAL A 148 24.50 -20.82 -1.59
N ASP A 149 24.06 -21.72 -0.74
CA ASP A 149 24.71 -23.05 -0.56
C ASP A 149 24.51 -23.97 -1.77
N HIS A 150 23.40 -23.83 -2.49
CA HIS A 150 23.02 -24.77 -3.57
C HIS A 150 23.12 -24.19 -5.00
N LEU A 151 23.51 -22.93 -5.14
CA LEU A 151 23.73 -22.27 -6.44
C LEU A 151 25.19 -21.76 -6.53
N PRO A 152 26.20 -22.65 -6.58
CA PRO A 152 27.57 -22.23 -6.61
C PRO A 152 27.87 -21.38 -7.87
N GLY A 153 28.47 -20.21 -7.66
CA GLY A 153 28.80 -19.26 -8.72
C GLY A 153 27.66 -18.32 -9.14
N ALA A 154 26.47 -18.47 -8.58
CA ALA A 154 25.41 -17.47 -8.76
C ALA A 154 25.79 -16.15 -8.06
N LYS A 155 25.31 -15.03 -8.63
CA LYS A 155 25.48 -13.69 -8.06
C LYS A 155 24.11 -13.17 -7.68
N PHE A 156 24.00 -12.61 -6.48
CA PHE A 156 22.77 -11.98 -5.97
C PHE A 156 22.96 -10.47 -5.95
N VAL A 157 22.01 -9.73 -6.52
CA VAL A 157 22.03 -8.27 -6.66
C VAL A 157 20.70 -7.72 -6.19
N ASP A 158 20.69 -6.69 -5.36
CA ASP A 158 19.45 -6.00 -5.00
C ASP A 158 18.92 -5.17 -6.19
N MET A 159 17.73 -5.52 -6.64
CA MET A 159 17.03 -4.87 -7.75
C MET A 159 15.82 -4.06 -7.30
N THR A 160 15.61 -3.92 -5.99
CA THR A 160 14.42 -3.30 -5.40
C THR A 160 14.24 -1.87 -5.90
N ASP A 161 15.28 -1.03 -5.80
CA ASP A 161 15.19 0.37 -6.27
C ASP A 161 14.82 0.48 -7.75
N ARG A 162 15.35 -0.40 -8.59
CA ARG A 162 15.07 -0.39 -10.02
C ARG A 162 13.62 -0.77 -10.32
N ILE A 163 13.07 -1.72 -9.61
CA ILE A 163 11.65 -2.11 -9.76
C ILE A 163 10.74 -1.05 -9.16
N ASP A 164 11.09 -0.46 -8.02
CA ASP A 164 10.34 0.66 -7.43
C ASP A 164 10.22 1.84 -8.38
N GLN A 165 11.30 2.19 -9.09
CA GLN A 165 11.30 3.27 -10.08
C GLN A 165 10.28 3.07 -11.22
N ILE A 166 10.00 1.82 -11.59
CA ILE A 166 8.99 1.46 -12.59
C ILE A 166 7.60 1.44 -11.93
N LYS A 167 7.48 0.77 -10.79
CA LYS A 167 6.23 0.55 -10.06
C LYS A 167 5.61 1.85 -9.55
N ALA A 168 6.43 2.83 -9.17
CA ALA A 168 5.98 4.12 -8.66
C ALA A 168 5.19 4.93 -9.69
N VAL A 169 5.50 4.80 -11.00
CA VAL A 169 4.82 5.50 -12.08
C VAL A 169 3.70 4.62 -12.63
N LYS A 170 2.47 5.04 -12.42
CA LYS A 170 1.26 4.28 -12.76
C LYS A 170 0.87 4.47 -14.22
N SER A 171 0.33 3.43 -14.85
CA SER A 171 -0.34 3.54 -16.14
C SER A 171 -1.73 4.17 -15.99
N GLU A 172 -2.35 4.57 -17.10
CA GLU A 172 -3.73 5.09 -17.05
C GLU A 172 -4.73 4.04 -16.55
N GLU A 173 -4.53 2.76 -16.85
CA GLU A 173 -5.36 1.68 -16.32
C GLU A 173 -5.22 1.57 -14.79
N GLU A 174 -3.99 1.62 -14.28
CA GLU A 174 -3.73 1.63 -12.83
C GLU A 174 -4.34 2.87 -12.16
N LEU A 175 -4.21 4.05 -12.76
CA LEU A 175 -4.79 5.28 -12.24
C LEU A 175 -6.32 5.25 -12.21
N GLU A 176 -6.96 4.62 -13.19
CA GLU A 176 -8.42 4.44 -13.19
C GLU A 176 -8.89 3.54 -12.04
N LEU A 177 -8.16 2.45 -11.76
CA LEU A 177 -8.45 1.56 -10.63
C LEU A 177 -8.23 2.28 -9.28
N ILE A 178 -7.20 3.10 -9.19
CA ILE A 178 -6.91 3.93 -8.01
C ILE A 178 -8.05 4.94 -7.75
N ARG A 179 -8.58 5.60 -8.81
CA ARG A 179 -9.74 6.50 -8.70
C ARG A 179 -10.98 5.77 -8.15
N LYS A 180 -11.23 4.55 -8.61
CA LYS A 180 -12.34 3.72 -8.11
C LYS A 180 -12.18 3.39 -6.64
N THR A 181 -10.96 3.09 -6.19
CA THR A 181 -10.66 2.85 -4.77
C THR A 181 -10.94 4.09 -3.92
N ALA A 182 -10.58 5.29 -4.41
CA ALA A 182 -10.87 6.52 -3.68
C ALA A 182 -12.39 6.76 -3.52
N LEU A 183 -13.18 6.52 -4.56
CA LEU A 183 -14.64 6.62 -4.48
C LEU A 183 -15.24 5.61 -3.50
N MET A 184 -14.70 4.41 -3.41
CA MET A 184 -15.10 3.40 -2.44
C MET A 184 -14.87 3.90 -1.00
N GLN A 185 -13.75 4.56 -0.74
CA GLN A 185 -13.45 5.13 0.57
C GLN A 185 -14.36 6.32 0.90
N ASP A 186 -14.71 7.16 -0.08
CA ASP A 186 -15.70 8.23 0.11
C ASP A 186 -17.05 7.68 0.58
N VAL A 187 -17.50 6.56 -0.01
CA VAL A 187 -18.73 5.86 0.44
C VAL A 187 -18.59 5.36 1.88
N ALA A 188 -17.43 4.84 2.26
CA ALA A 188 -17.20 4.37 3.63
C ALA A 188 -17.22 5.53 4.65
N VAL A 189 -16.64 6.68 4.33
CA VAL A 189 -16.73 7.89 5.18
C VAL A 189 -18.19 8.32 5.36
N GLN A 190 -18.99 8.32 4.29
CA GLN A 190 -20.41 8.64 4.36
C GLN A 190 -21.22 7.60 5.16
N HIS A 191 -20.83 6.32 5.10
CA HIS A 191 -21.44 5.29 5.92
C HIS A 191 -21.17 5.54 7.41
N VAL A 192 -19.91 5.80 7.79
CA VAL A 192 -19.55 6.12 9.17
C VAL A 192 -20.24 7.39 9.64
N LYS A 193 -20.34 8.44 8.82
CA LYS A 193 -21.11 9.65 9.14
C LYS A 193 -22.56 9.35 9.55
N LYS A 194 -23.19 8.37 8.92
CA LYS A 194 -24.59 7.98 9.20
C LYS A 194 -24.74 7.07 10.42
N THR A 195 -23.73 6.28 10.75
CA THR A 195 -23.81 5.26 11.81
C THR A 195 -23.21 5.72 13.12
N LEU A 196 -22.24 6.64 13.09
CA LEU A 196 -21.56 7.15 14.28
C LEU A 196 -22.54 7.86 15.21
N LYS A 197 -22.55 7.43 16.48
CA LYS A 197 -23.42 7.99 17.53
C LYS A 197 -22.81 7.79 18.92
N PRO A 198 -23.23 8.56 19.93
CA PRO A 198 -22.86 8.31 21.31
C PRO A 198 -23.21 6.88 21.76
N GLY A 199 -22.37 6.30 22.61
CA GLY A 199 -22.50 4.92 23.08
C GLY A 199 -21.75 3.88 22.26
N MET A 200 -21.32 4.19 21.05
CA MET A 200 -20.36 3.37 20.30
C MET A 200 -18.98 3.43 20.94
N ARG A 201 -18.16 2.43 20.66
CA ARG A 201 -16.73 2.44 20.97
C ARG A 201 -15.90 2.73 19.73
N ASP A 202 -14.65 3.12 19.91
CA ASP A 202 -13.73 3.33 18.79
C ASP A 202 -13.72 2.14 17.84
N PHE A 203 -13.74 0.91 18.36
CA PHE A 203 -13.75 -0.29 17.53
C PHE A 203 -15.08 -0.55 16.81
N ASP A 204 -16.20 0.01 17.26
CA ASP A 204 -17.47 -0.06 16.52
C ASP A 204 -17.35 0.81 15.26
N VAL A 205 -16.73 1.99 15.37
CA VAL A 205 -16.44 2.86 14.22
C VAL A 205 -15.49 2.17 13.22
N TYR A 206 -14.45 1.53 13.76
CA TYR A 206 -13.56 0.66 12.98
C TYR A 206 -14.36 -0.43 12.23
N GLY A 207 -15.29 -1.10 12.94
CA GLY A 207 -16.13 -2.15 12.35
C GLY A 207 -17.03 -1.64 11.22
N GLU A 208 -17.67 -0.48 11.41
CA GLU A 208 -18.53 0.17 10.40
C GLU A 208 -17.75 0.56 9.15
N ALA A 209 -16.55 1.12 9.30
CA ALA A 209 -15.70 1.47 8.17
C ALA A 209 -15.28 0.21 7.39
N ASN A 210 -14.78 -0.84 8.09
CA ASN A 210 -14.41 -2.11 7.46
C ASN A 210 -15.59 -2.81 6.79
N TYR A 211 -16.77 -2.83 7.43
CA TYR A 211 -17.98 -3.39 6.80
C TYR A 211 -18.27 -2.71 5.47
N SER A 212 -18.22 -1.38 5.45
CA SER A 212 -18.51 -0.61 4.23
C SER A 212 -17.52 -0.92 3.11
N VAL A 213 -16.20 -0.91 3.37
CA VAL A 213 -15.20 -1.16 2.33
C VAL A 213 -15.21 -2.62 1.86
N ASN A 214 -15.35 -3.58 2.79
CA ASN A 214 -15.40 -5.00 2.43
C ASN A 214 -16.62 -5.34 1.56
N LYS A 215 -17.78 -4.72 1.86
CA LYS A 215 -18.99 -4.88 1.04
C LYS A 215 -18.81 -4.37 -0.39
N GLN A 216 -17.90 -3.46 -0.62
CA GLN A 216 -17.57 -2.90 -1.93
C GLN A 216 -16.40 -3.62 -2.63
N GLY A 217 -15.86 -4.68 -2.02
CA GLY A 217 -14.83 -5.52 -2.61
C GLY A 217 -13.40 -5.19 -2.21
N SER A 218 -13.18 -4.42 -1.13
CA SER A 218 -11.84 -4.33 -0.53
C SER A 218 -11.39 -5.70 -0.05
N GLU A 219 -10.18 -6.07 -0.40
CA GLU A 219 -9.59 -7.34 0.04
C GLU A 219 -8.91 -7.17 1.40
N ARG A 220 -8.19 -6.05 1.57
CA ARG A 220 -7.37 -5.77 2.75
C ARG A 220 -7.18 -4.28 2.97
N GLY A 221 -6.90 -3.93 4.22
CA GLY A 221 -6.50 -2.57 4.55
C GLY A 221 -6.41 -2.31 6.04
N LEU A 222 -6.01 -1.09 6.33
CA LEU A 222 -5.84 -0.56 7.66
C LEU A 222 -6.93 0.48 7.91
N VAL A 223 -7.63 0.36 9.03
CA VAL A 223 -8.50 1.41 9.55
C VAL A 223 -8.01 1.79 10.94
N LEU A 224 -7.72 3.07 11.13
CA LEU A 224 -7.30 3.61 12.42
C LEU A 224 -8.39 4.56 12.92
N VAL A 225 -8.76 4.41 14.18
CA VAL A 225 -9.76 5.25 14.84
C VAL A 225 -9.24 5.65 16.21
N GLY A 226 -9.42 6.91 16.56
CA GLY A 226 -9.19 7.38 17.91
C GLY A 226 -10.27 8.39 18.30
N SER A 227 -10.72 8.37 19.55
CA SER A 227 -11.66 9.34 20.08
C SER A 227 -11.15 9.97 21.36
N SER A 228 -11.60 11.19 21.62
CA SER A 228 -11.27 11.91 22.86
C SER A 228 -12.35 12.94 23.20
N PRO A 229 -12.42 13.37 24.48
CA PRO A 229 -13.23 14.52 24.84
C PRO A 229 -12.80 15.78 24.09
N LYS A 230 -13.76 16.68 23.89
CA LYS A 230 -13.49 18.02 23.36
C LYS A 230 -12.33 18.69 24.09
N GLY A 231 -11.38 19.28 23.33
CA GLY A 231 -10.19 19.93 23.87
C GLY A 231 -9.05 19.01 24.28
N THR A 232 -9.12 17.74 23.88
CA THR A 232 -8.05 16.74 24.08
C THR A 232 -7.62 16.17 22.74
N PRO A 233 -6.31 15.95 22.47
CA PRO A 233 -5.85 15.33 21.24
C PRO A 233 -6.48 13.96 20.98
N SER A 234 -6.85 13.70 19.73
CA SER A 234 -7.43 12.42 19.30
C SER A 234 -6.60 11.81 18.15
N PRO A 235 -5.39 11.33 18.41
CA PRO A 235 -4.58 10.69 17.38
C PRO A 235 -5.19 9.34 16.98
N PHE A 236 -4.75 8.82 15.83
CA PHE A 236 -5.12 7.48 15.37
C PHE A 236 -4.59 6.41 16.33
N LEU A 237 -5.43 5.41 16.60
CA LEU A 237 -5.08 4.25 17.42
C LEU A 237 -5.18 2.96 16.58
N TYR A 238 -4.24 2.04 16.81
CA TYR A 238 -4.37 0.69 16.29
C TYR A 238 -5.53 -0.06 16.94
N ARG A 239 -6.09 -1.04 16.23
CA ARG A 239 -7.31 -1.76 16.61
C ARG A 239 -7.32 -2.26 18.06
N HIS A 240 -6.23 -2.77 18.56
CA HIS A 240 -6.15 -3.32 19.94
C HIS A 240 -6.17 -2.26 21.06
N PHE A 241 -6.00 -0.99 20.73
CA PHE A 241 -6.16 0.15 21.66
C PHE A 241 -7.52 0.84 21.54
N GLN A 242 -8.34 0.48 20.58
CA GLN A 242 -9.63 1.09 20.29
C GLN A 242 -10.73 0.54 21.19
N ASN A 243 -10.89 1.08 22.40
CA ASN A 243 -11.91 0.60 23.33
C ASN A 243 -12.63 1.70 24.09
N ARG A 244 -12.34 2.97 23.81
CA ARG A 244 -12.99 4.09 24.49
C ARG A 244 -14.46 4.20 24.04
N MET A 245 -15.38 4.42 24.99
CA MET A 245 -16.79 4.73 24.69
C MET A 245 -16.89 6.20 24.26
N ILE A 246 -17.42 6.42 23.10
CA ILE A 246 -17.68 7.73 22.50
C ILE A 246 -18.92 8.35 23.14
N ARG A 247 -18.84 9.62 23.47
CA ARG A 247 -19.89 10.40 24.15
C ARG A 247 -20.24 11.62 23.31
N GLU A 248 -21.38 12.22 23.67
CA GLU A 248 -21.76 13.54 23.15
C GLU A 248 -20.66 14.57 23.43
N GLY A 249 -20.35 15.42 22.45
CA GLY A 249 -19.28 16.40 22.52
C GLY A 249 -17.88 15.86 22.17
N ASP A 250 -17.72 14.56 21.98
CA ASP A 250 -16.41 13.97 21.62
C ASP A 250 -16.02 14.30 20.18
N GLN A 251 -14.72 14.19 19.92
CA GLN A 251 -14.13 14.17 18.58
C GLN A 251 -13.62 12.77 18.26
N VAL A 252 -13.71 12.38 16.97
CA VAL A 252 -13.26 11.09 16.47
C VAL A 252 -12.40 11.32 15.22
N SER A 253 -11.16 10.87 15.27
CA SER A 253 -10.28 10.84 14.10
C SER A 253 -10.35 9.47 13.46
N MET A 254 -10.55 9.40 12.15
CA MET A 254 -10.62 8.16 11.39
C MET A 254 -9.72 8.24 10.14
N LEU A 255 -8.96 7.19 9.93
CA LEU A 255 -8.19 6.94 8.72
C LEU A 255 -8.66 5.63 8.12
N ILE A 256 -8.89 5.62 6.82
CA ILE A 256 -9.20 4.44 6.03
C ILE A 256 -8.10 4.34 4.96
N GLU A 257 -7.30 3.30 5.03
CA GLU A 257 -6.22 3.01 4.10
C GLU A 257 -6.38 1.56 3.63
N VAL A 258 -7.14 1.38 2.57
CA VAL A 258 -7.54 0.06 2.08
C VAL A 258 -7.34 -0.04 0.58
N ASN A 259 -7.15 -1.28 0.11
CA ASN A 259 -7.16 -1.53 -1.32
C ASN A 259 -8.60 -1.65 -1.87
N GLY A 260 -8.71 -1.48 -3.16
CA GLY A 260 -9.97 -1.62 -3.90
C GLY A 260 -9.77 -2.35 -5.22
N PRO A 261 -10.49 -1.95 -6.27
CA PRO A 261 -10.38 -2.57 -7.59
C PRO A 261 -8.93 -2.68 -8.06
N GLY A 262 -8.57 -3.85 -8.60
CA GLY A 262 -7.20 -4.15 -9.03
C GLY A 262 -6.18 -4.31 -7.90
N GLY A 263 -6.58 -4.11 -6.64
CA GLY A 263 -5.73 -4.25 -5.46
C GLY A 263 -4.93 -3.01 -5.09
N PHE A 264 -5.26 -1.85 -5.64
CA PHE A 264 -4.55 -0.60 -5.38
C PHE A 264 -5.04 0.07 -4.11
N TYR A 265 -4.10 0.52 -3.29
CA TYR A 265 -4.34 1.28 -2.06
C TYR A 265 -4.46 2.77 -2.34
N VAL A 266 -5.34 3.40 -1.57
CA VAL A 266 -5.44 4.83 -1.34
C VAL A 266 -5.76 5.08 0.12
N GLU A 267 -5.69 6.34 0.57
CA GLU A 267 -5.84 6.70 1.97
C GLU A 267 -6.67 7.98 2.14
N ILE A 268 -7.67 7.92 3.00
CA ILE A 268 -8.45 9.09 3.41
C ILE A 268 -8.47 9.21 4.93
N ALA A 269 -8.26 10.42 5.45
CA ALA A 269 -8.52 10.69 6.86
C ALA A 269 -9.43 11.90 7.02
N ARG A 270 -10.39 11.76 7.94
CA ARG A 270 -11.32 12.82 8.35
C ARG A 270 -11.53 12.82 9.85
N ILE A 271 -11.93 13.96 10.36
CA ILE A 271 -12.29 14.15 11.76
C ILE A 271 -13.80 14.33 11.86
N PHE A 272 -14.40 13.63 12.81
CA PHE A 272 -15.80 13.76 13.17
C PHE A 272 -15.90 14.48 14.51
N SER A 273 -16.98 15.23 14.71
CA SER A 273 -17.33 15.84 15.99
C SER A 273 -18.78 15.51 16.33
N LEU A 274 -19.02 14.93 17.50
CA LEU A 274 -20.34 14.66 17.99
C LEU A 274 -20.88 15.94 18.66
N GLY A 275 -21.55 16.75 17.87
CA GLY A 275 -21.94 18.12 18.24
C GLY A 275 -20.87 19.14 17.83
N LYS A 276 -20.96 20.38 18.40
CA LYS A 276 -20.10 21.51 17.99
C LYS A 276 -18.63 21.28 18.39
N PRO A 277 -17.68 21.30 17.41
CA PRO A 277 -16.25 21.15 17.69
C PRO A 277 -15.70 22.29 18.56
N SER A 278 -14.54 22.09 19.18
CA SER A 278 -13.84 23.18 19.86
C SER A 278 -13.21 24.13 18.83
N GLN A 279 -12.97 25.37 19.23
CA GLN A 279 -12.33 26.34 18.33
C GLN A 279 -10.89 25.91 18.01
N GLU A 280 -10.17 25.36 18.99
CA GLU A 280 -8.82 24.83 18.80
C GLU A 280 -8.78 23.71 17.73
N LEU A 281 -9.80 22.83 17.73
CA LEU A 281 -9.89 21.78 16.71
C LEU A 281 -10.19 22.37 15.32
N VAL A 282 -11.09 23.36 15.25
CA VAL A 282 -11.42 24.04 13.99
C VAL A 282 -10.17 24.73 13.41
N ASP A 283 -9.43 25.46 14.25
CA ASP A 283 -8.23 26.18 13.83
C ASP A 283 -7.11 25.22 13.41
N ALA A 284 -6.88 24.14 14.17
CA ALA A 284 -5.88 23.14 13.86
C ALA A 284 -6.22 22.37 12.57
N PHE A 285 -7.49 22.00 12.38
CA PHE A 285 -7.93 21.33 11.16
C PHE A 285 -7.78 22.24 9.94
N ALA A 286 -8.20 23.49 10.03
CA ALA A 286 -8.00 24.46 8.96
C ALA A 286 -6.51 24.61 8.61
N TYR A 287 -5.64 24.65 9.63
CA TYR A 287 -4.19 24.74 9.39
C TYR A 287 -3.60 23.47 8.83
N SER A 288 -4.11 22.28 9.17
CA SER A 288 -3.70 21.03 8.52
C SER A 288 -4.06 21.02 7.03
N VAL A 289 -5.22 21.58 6.65
CA VAL A 289 -5.60 21.76 5.23
C VAL A 289 -4.67 22.76 4.53
N GLU A 290 -4.27 23.84 5.19
CA GLU A 290 -3.28 24.79 4.66
C GLU A 290 -1.90 24.14 4.50
N ALA A 291 -1.46 23.32 5.45
CA ALA A 291 -0.21 22.56 5.37
C ALA A 291 -0.23 21.54 4.21
N GLN A 292 -1.38 20.87 3.98
CA GLN A 292 -1.55 20.01 2.82
C GLN A 292 -1.42 20.82 1.51
N LYS A 293 -2.08 21.96 1.40
CA LYS A 293 -1.96 22.85 0.23
C LYS A 293 -0.52 23.35 0.05
N HIS A 294 0.15 23.71 1.13
CA HIS A 294 1.56 24.12 1.09
C HIS A 294 2.45 23.01 0.56
N THR A 295 2.32 21.79 1.09
CA THR A 295 3.03 20.61 0.60
C THR A 295 2.79 20.38 -0.89
N LEU A 296 1.52 20.39 -1.33
CA LEU A 296 1.13 20.20 -2.72
C LEU A 296 1.75 21.27 -3.64
N SER A 297 1.86 22.52 -3.19
CA SER A 297 2.45 23.60 -4.00
C SER A 297 3.95 23.40 -4.29
N LEU A 298 4.61 22.57 -3.52
CA LEU A 298 6.03 22.21 -3.70
C LEU A 298 6.23 20.95 -4.54
N MET A 299 5.19 20.13 -4.67
CA MET A 299 5.23 18.89 -5.44
C MET A 299 5.22 19.18 -6.94
N ARG A 300 6.26 18.75 -7.63
CA ARG A 300 6.39 18.78 -9.09
C ARG A 300 7.37 17.71 -9.54
N PRO A 301 7.31 17.26 -10.79
CA PRO A 301 8.30 16.33 -11.32
C PRO A 301 9.73 16.87 -11.10
N GLY A 302 10.61 16.01 -10.59
CA GLY A 302 11.98 16.35 -10.20
C GLY A 302 12.14 16.90 -8.78
N ALA A 303 11.06 17.23 -8.06
CA ALA A 303 11.17 17.72 -6.69
C ALA A 303 11.68 16.62 -5.73
N ASP A 304 12.47 17.05 -4.76
CA ASP A 304 13.05 16.21 -3.71
C ASP A 304 12.07 16.11 -2.53
N PRO A 305 11.55 14.91 -2.18
CA PRO A 305 10.66 14.73 -1.04
C PRO A 305 11.24 15.17 0.30
N ARG A 306 12.57 15.10 0.46
CA ARG A 306 13.27 15.52 1.68
C ARG A 306 13.17 17.03 1.92
N GLU A 307 13.29 17.82 0.87
CA GLU A 307 13.17 19.28 0.96
C GLU A 307 11.71 19.70 1.22
N ILE A 308 10.75 18.95 0.65
CA ILE A 308 9.33 19.18 0.91
C ILE A 308 8.99 18.87 2.38
N LEU A 309 9.53 17.80 2.96
CA LEU A 309 9.38 17.51 4.40
C LEU A 309 9.91 18.67 5.28
N LYS A 310 11.10 19.17 4.97
CA LYS A 310 11.69 20.32 5.72
C LYS A 310 10.78 21.55 5.63
N ALA A 311 10.29 21.85 4.43
CA ALA A 311 9.41 23.00 4.21
C ALA A 311 8.07 22.84 4.95
N ASN A 312 7.45 21.64 4.92
CA ASN A 312 6.25 21.35 5.70
C ASN A 312 6.47 21.55 7.21
N ASN A 313 7.58 21.04 7.74
CA ASN A 313 7.89 21.17 9.15
C ASN A 313 8.11 22.63 9.57
N ALA A 314 8.83 23.40 8.74
CA ALA A 314 8.96 24.85 8.96
C ALA A 314 7.60 25.57 8.92
N PHE A 315 6.68 25.12 8.01
CA PHE A 315 5.34 25.68 7.93
C PHE A 315 4.54 25.40 9.20
N LEU A 316 4.51 24.16 9.70
CA LEU A 316 3.80 23.79 10.95
C LEU A 316 4.32 24.58 12.16
N GLN A 317 5.64 24.70 12.30
CA GLN A 317 6.27 25.38 13.42
C GLN A 317 5.98 26.89 13.46
N LYS A 318 5.72 27.56 12.33
CA LYS A 318 5.32 28.99 12.30
C LYS A 318 4.08 29.32 13.13
N LYS A 319 3.20 28.33 13.36
CA LYS A 319 1.98 28.46 14.16
C LYS A 319 2.08 27.72 15.50
N GLY A 320 3.29 27.27 15.90
CA GLY A 320 3.51 26.59 17.16
C GLY A 320 3.05 25.13 17.19
N TYR A 321 2.77 24.53 16.02
CA TYR A 321 2.50 23.10 15.93
C TYR A 321 3.81 22.31 15.88
N ARG A 322 3.75 21.06 16.31
CA ARG A 322 4.91 20.15 16.30
C ARG A 322 5.34 19.84 14.85
N PRO A 323 6.64 19.65 14.60
CA PRO A 323 7.07 19.13 13.30
C PRO A 323 6.51 17.72 13.10
N GLU A 324 6.28 17.37 11.85
CA GLU A 324 5.85 16.03 11.46
C GLU A 324 7.02 15.05 11.61
N LEU A 325 6.82 14.03 12.43
CA LEU A 325 7.78 12.95 12.67
C LEU A 325 7.32 11.64 12.05
N ARG A 326 6.06 11.57 11.61
CA ARG A 326 5.51 10.44 10.88
C ARG A 326 5.90 10.52 9.41
N LEU A 327 5.69 9.45 8.68
CA LEU A 327 5.66 9.48 7.23
C LEU A 327 4.34 10.15 6.80
N TYR A 328 4.35 11.46 6.57
CA TYR A 328 3.14 12.26 6.33
C TYR A 328 2.77 12.41 4.85
N ALA A 329 3.64 11.95 3.97
CA ALA A 329 3.37 11.87 2.54
C ALA A 329 4.22 10.75 1.92
N HIS A 330 3.62 9.99 1.02
CA HIS A 330 4.27 8.85 0.37
C HIS A 330 3.52 8.41 -0.89
N GLY A 331 4.16 7.57 -1.68
CA GLY A 331 3.51 6.86 -2.77
C GLY A 331 2.57 5.77 -2.26
N GLN A 332 1.58 5.42 -3.08
CA GLN A 332 0.71 4.26 -2.86
C GLN A 332 0.41 3.54 -4.16
N GLY A 333 0.18 2.24 -4.05
CA GLY A 333 -0.14 1.36 -5.18
C GLY A 333 -0.57 -0.01 -4.69
N TYR A 334 0.22 -1.06 -4.94
CA TYR A 334 -0.02 -2.39 -4.38
C TYR A 334 0.38 -2.53 -2.91
N ASP A 335 1.08 -1.54 -2.37
CA ASP A 335 1.44 -1.45 -0.97
C ASP A 335 0.74 -0.26 -0.34
N LEU A 336 0.44 -0.34 0.96
CA LEU A 336 0.02 0.80 1.77
C LEU A 336 0.97 1.97 1.58
N ILE A 337 2.26 1.68 1.58
CA ILE A 337 3.35 2.63 1.50
C ILE A 337 4.28 2.22 0.37
N GLU A 338 4.33 3.04 -0.67
CA GLU A 338 5.30 2.93 -1.77
C GLU A 338 6.20 4.16 -1.83
N ARG A 339 7.34 4.01 -2.48
CA ARG A 339 8.19 5.17 -2.76
C ARG A 339 7.55 6.12 -3.79
N PRO A 340 7.85 7.44 -3.74
CA PRO A 340 8.80 8.06 -2.82
C PRO A 340 8.25 8.24 -1.40
N PHE A 341 9.15 8.19 -0.41
CA PHE A 341 8.85 8.52 0.98
C PHE A 341 9.27 9.95 1.29
N PHE A 342 8.44 10.70 1.99
CA PHE A 342 8.82 12.04 2.42
C PHE A 342 9.57 11.95 3.76
N LEU A 343 10.77 11.35 3.70
CA LEU A 343 11.68 11.10 4.80
C LEU A 343 13.11 11.48 4.42
N ALA A 344 13.98 11.68 5.41
CA ALA A 344 15.38 12.12 5.22
C ALA A 344 16.23 11.19 4.34
N GLY A 345 15.91 9.88 4.30
CA GLY A 345 16.67 8.89 3.53
C GLY A 345 16.16 8.65 2.09
N GLU A 346 15.12 9.35 1.64
CA GLU A 346 14.59 9.11 0.29
C GLU A 346 15.54 9.58 -0.81
N THR A 347 15.65 8.79 -1.87
CA THR A 347 16.49 9.09 -3.05
C THR A 347 15.69 9.22 -4.34
N MET A 348 14.41 8.79 -4.34
CA MET A 348 13.53 8.90 -5.50
C MET A 348 12.91 10.29 -5.56
N SER A 349 13.05 10.98 -6.69
CA SER A 349 12.33 12.23 -6.94
C SER A 349 10.89 11.96 -7.39
N ILE A 350 10.03 12.96 -7.22
CA ILE A 350 8.65 12.92 -7.71
C ILE A 350 8.64 12.85 -9.25
N LYS A 351 7.72 12.04 -9.81
CA LYS A 351 7.49 11.92 -11.26
C LYS A 351 6.00 12.07 -11.57
N ALA A 352 5.69 12.48 -12.79
CA ALA A 352 4.32 12.41 -13.30
C ALA A 352 3.83 10.94 -13.33
N GLY A 353 2.54 10.71 -13.13
CA GLY A 353 1.94 9.38 -13.03
C GLY A 353 2.05 8.74 -11.64
N MET A 354 2.71 9.36 -10.67
CA MET A 354 2.72 8.86 -9.29
C MET A 354 1.40 9.16 -8.58
N ASN A 355 0.91 8.19 -7.80
CA ASN A 355 -0.18 8.37 -6.84
C ASN A 355 0.43 8.64 -5.47
N LEU A 356 0.21 9.84 -4.93
CA LEU A 356 0.79 10.29 -3.67
C LEU A 356 -0.30 10.64 -2.67
N THR A 357 -0.19 10.11 -1.47
CA THR A 357 -1.00 10.54 -0.32
C THR A 357 -0.30 11.65 0.45
N VAL A 358 -1.07 12.58 1.02
CA VAL A 358 -0.56 13.74 1.76
C VAL A 358 -1.42 14.00 2.98
N HIS A 359 -0.84 13.80 4.20
CA HIS A 359 -1.58 13.84 5.46
C HIS A 359 -0.84 14.55 6.60
N PRO A 360 -0.51 15.85 6.46
CA PRO A 360 0.12 16.59 7.54
C PRO A 360 -0.81 16.73 8.75
N ALA A 361 -0.23 16.76 9.94
CA ALA A 361 -0.96 16.97 11.17
C ALA A 361 -0.57 18.26 11.86
N ALA A 362 -1.56 19.10 12.17
CA ALA A 362 -1.40 20.21 13.09
C ALA A 362 -1.65 19.70 14.53
N SER A 363 -0.59 19.57 15.32
CA SER A 363 -0.65 18.96 16.64
C SER A 363 0.14 19.71 17.71
N ASN A 364 -0.40 19.74 18.91
CA ASN A 364 0.24 20.20 20.15
C ASN A 364 -0.35 19.45 21.34
N ASP A 365 -0.11 19.92 22.59
CA ASP A 365 -0.60 19.25 23.79
C ASP A 365 -2.14 19.31 23.97
N LYS A 366 -2.83 20.18 23.24
CA LYS A 366 -4.28 20.42 23.37
C LYS A 366 -5.08 19.87 22.20
N VAL A 367 -4.45 19.68 21.03
CA VAL A 367 -5.15 19.31 19.81
C VAL A 367 -4.29 18.45 18.91
N TRP A 368 -4.95 17.57 18.19
CA TRP A 368 -4.39 16.84 17.06
C TRP A 368 -5.42 16.85 15.92
N ALA A 369 -5.03 17.35 14.77
CA ALA A 369 -5.90 17.41 13.60
C ALA A 369 -5.10 17.08 12.34
N THR A 370 -5.69 16.29 11.46
CA THR A 370 -5.12 15.93 10.14
C THR A 370 -6.21 15.86 9.08
N VAL A 371 -5.80 16.03 7.85
CA VAL A 371 -6.56 15.72 6.63
C VAL A 371 -5.70 14.85 5.74
N CYS A 372 -6.26 13.80 5.16
CA CYS A 372 -5.55 12.93 4.24
C CYS A 372 -6.32 12.75 2.94
N ASP A 373 -5.62 12.88 1.83
CA ASP A 373 -6.15 12.61 0.48
C ASP A 373 -5.02 12.19 -0.47
N ASN A 374 -5.40 11.46 -1.53
CA ASN A 374 -4.49 11.09 -2.62
C ASN A 374 -4.59 12.06 -3.80
N TYR A 375 -3.44 12.22 -4.45
CA TYR A 375 -3.27 13.06 -5.64
C TYR A 375 -2.47 12.33 -6.70
N ILE A 376 -2.92 12.43 -7.95
CA ILE A 376 -2.15 11.94 -9.09
C ILE A 376 -1.23 13.08 -9.55
N MET A 377 0.05 12.78 -9.66
CA MET A 377 1.03 13.73 -10.17
C MET A 377 0.94 13.87 -11.67
N THR A 378 0.88 15.11 -12.17
CA THR A 378 0.94 15.47 -13.60
C THR A 378 2.30 16.06 -13.95
N ASN A 379 2.53 16.34 -15.22
CA ASN A 379 3.75 17.03 -15.68
C ASN A 379 3.90 18.45 -15.10
N SER A 380 2.80 19.08 -14.69
CA SER A 380 2.78 20.44 -14.12
C SER A 380 2.75 20.47 -12.58
N GLY A 381 2.61 19.32 -11.92
CA GLY A 381 2.49 19.21 -10.47
C GLY A 381 1.29 18.34 -10.06
N PRO A 382 0.75 18.52 -8.84
CA PRO A 382 -0.41 17.76 -8.39
C PRO A 382 -1.60 17.98 -9.30
N GLY A 383 -2.23 16.92 -9.74
CA GLY A 383 -3.49 16.94 -10.48
C GLY A 383 -4.69 17.00 -9.54
N GLU A 384 -5.73 16.23 -9.87
CA GLU A 384 -6.95 16.19 -9.06
C GLU A 384 -6.73 15.53 -7.72
N CYS A 385 -7.47 16.01 -6.69
CA CYS A 385 -7.70 15.27 -5.45
C CYS A 385 -8.65 14.10 -5.76
N LEU A 386 -8.26 12.88 -5.43
CA LEU A 386 -9.05 11.70 -5.79
C LEU A 386 -10.33 11.58 -4.98
N HIS A 387 -10.27 11.91 -3.69
CA HIS A 387 -11.43 11.87 -2.80
C HIS A 387 -12.37 13.06 -3.04
N LYS A 388 -13.67 12.78 -2.98
CA LYS A 388 -14.75 13.78 -3.16
C LYS A 388 -15.34 14.21 -1.81
N THR A 389 -15.03 13.50 -0.72
CA THR A 389 -15.42 13.89 0.65
C THR A 389 -14.80 15.26 0.98
N PRO A 390 -15.59 16.27 1.38
CA PRO A 390 -15.07 17.59 1.71
C PRO A 390 -13.98 17.57 2.78
N LYS A 391 -13.05 18.52 2.69
CA LYS A 391 -12.00 18.74 3.70
C LYS A 391 -12.54 19.64 4.82
N GLU A 392 -13.41 19.06 5.61
CA GLU A 392 -14.08 19.71 6.72
C GLU A 392 -14.21 18.77 7.92
N ILE A 393 -14.42 19.31 9.12
CA ILE A 393 -14.80 18.51 10.28
C ILE A 393 -16.25 18.07 10.07
N ILE A 394 -16.47 16.76 10.07
CA ILE A 394 -17.80 16.18 9.87
C ILE A 394 -18.56 16.23 11.19
N VAL A 395 -19.54 17.13 11.30
CA VAL A 395 -20.39 17.23 12.48
C VAL A 395 -21.48 16.17 12.40
N VAL A 396 -21.59 15.37 13.46
CA VAL A 396 -22.63 14.36 13.66
C VAL A 396 -23.52 14.85 14.81
N SER A 397 -24.82 14.87 14.57
CA SER A 397 -25.85 15.32 15.52
C SER A 397 -26.64 14.13 16.05
#